data_956e5d67755a5ca225e72dfe09366f3d
#
_entry.id   956e5d67755a5ca225e72dfe09366f3d
#
_cell.length_a   1.000
_cell.length_b   1.000
_cell.length_c   1.000
_cell.angle_alpha   90.00
_cell.angle_beta   90.00
_cell.angle_gamma   90.00
#
_symmetry.space_group_name_H-M   'P 1'
#
loop_
_entity.id
_entity.type
_entity.pdbx_description
1 polymer ?
#
loop_
_entity_poly.entity_id
_entity_poly.type
_entity_poly.pdbx_seq_one_letter_code
_entity_poly.pdbx_strand_id
1 'polypeptide(L)'
;MDSSFFFGLSTMAYITAMMTYIAYLAFKKTQVGIVATTITITGFIAQTAAIILRWSEFAELSGMGFLRSAPLTNLYESLIFFVWCLILGYLVIEFKFRNRSFGAFITPVAGLVLAFIDLTGVSKEIQPLVPALKSNWLLAHVTMSFIAYAAFSMSFSTGLMYLILTTEKRNDLSYIFWTLTFGIFFVVLASMGLDLLTFKVMVKPDIFIKSYLFKTSFLNPSVVVKMLSWGLAFITLFIVWRYGYVLRTVMGKFDITADMLDEITYKSIAFGFPIFTLGGLVFGAIWADQAWGVYWSWDPKETWSLITWFIYAFYLHGRMVRGWKGKKVAVVSVVGFMAVMFTYLGVNMLLSGLHSYGSQ
;
A
#
# COMPACT_ATOMS: atom_id res chain seq x y z
N MET A 1 -28.14 -3.95 6.98
CA MET A 1 -26.83 -3.30 7.07
C MET A 1 -26.13 -3.59 5.75
N ASP A 2 -25.71 -2.56 5.06
CA ASP A 2 -25.03 -2.67 3.78
C ASP A 2 -23.52 -2.89 3.92
N SER A 3 -22.84 -3.21 2.84
CA SER A 3 -21.39 -3.43 2.83
C SER A 3 -20.61 -2.19 3.30
N SER A 4 -21.11 -0.99 3.02
CA SER A 4 -20.47 0.29 3.39
C SER A 4 -20.36 0.49 4.90
N PHE A 5 -21.35 0.05 5.67
CA PHE A 5 -21.30 0.10 7.14
C PHE A 5 -20.15 -0.73 7.70
N PHE A 6 -19.98 -1.97 7.23
CA PHE A 6 -18.90 -2.83 7.69
C PHE A 6 -17.52 -2.36 7.23
N PHE A 7 -17.42 -1.72 6.05
CA PHE A 7 -16.18 -1.06 5.62
C PHE A 7 -15.82 0.11 6.54
N GLY A 8 -16.79 0.94 6.91
CA GLY A 8 -16.58 2.01 7.89
C GLY A 8 -16.09 1.48 9.24
N LEU A 9 -16.69 0.38 9.73
CA LEU A 9 -16.27 -0.28 10.97
C LEU A 9 -14.82 -0.80 10.86
N SER A 10 -14.44 -1.42 9.75
CA SER A 10 -13.08 -1.90 9.54
C SER A 10 -12.07 -0.76 9.45
N THR A 11 -12.41 0.36 8.81
CA THR A 11 -11.58 1.57 8.76
C THR A 11 -11.29 2.09 10.18
N MET A 12 -12.35 2.26 10.99
CA MET A 12 -12.20 2.69 12.39
C MET A 12 -11.36 1.71 13.20
N ALA A 13 -11.57 0.40 13.01
CA ALA A 13 -10.80 -0.63 13.70
C ALA A 13 -9.31 -0.56 13.34
N TYR A 14 -8.95 -0.41 12.06
CA TYR A 14 -7.53 -0.37 11.67
C TYR A 14 -6.84 0.93 12.07
N ILE A 15 -7.53 2.06 12.05
CA ILE A 15 -6.99 3.33 12.59
C ILE A 15 -6.74 3.19 14.10
N THR A 16 -7.69 2.60 14.83
CA THR A 16 -7.55 2.34 16.27
C THR A 16 -6.43 1.33 16.54
N ALA A 17 -6.33 0.27 15.75
CA ALA A 17 -5.24 -0.71 15.82
C ALA A 17 -3.88 -0.04 15.58
N MET A 18 -3.75 0.80 14.55
CA MET A 18 -2.54 1.59 14.27
C MET A 18 -2.10 2.37 15.51
N MET A 19 -3.00 3.16 16.09
CA MET A 19 -2.70 3.95 17.30
C MET A 19 -2.31 3.05 18.49
N THR A 20 -3.00 1.90 18.64
CA THR A 20 -2.74 0.97 19.75
C THR A 20 -1.41 0.24 19.58
N TYR A 21 -1.01 -0.13 18.34
CA TYR A 21 0.32 -0.70 18.09
C TYR A 21 1.44 0.33 18.27
N ILE A 22 1.22 1.58 17.89
CA ILE A 22 2.18 2.67 18.17
C ILE A 22 2.32 2.84 19.71
N ALA A 23 1.20 2.84 20.44
CA ALA A 23 1.22 2.87 21.90
C ALA A 23 1.92 1.63 22.49
N TYR A 24 1.74 0.44 21.91
CA TYR A 24 2.46 -0.77 22.30
C TYR A 24 3.97 -0.61 22.13
N LEU A 25 4.45 0.00 21.03
CA LEU A 25 5.87 0.32 20.85
C LEU A 25 6.37 1.29 21.91
N ALA A 26 5.57 2.28 22.30
CA ALA A 26 5.97 3.27 23.30
C ALA A 26 6.00 2.70 24.72
N PHE A 27 4.94 2.01 25.14
CA PHE A 27 4.72 1.59 26.53
C PHE A 27 5.20 0.17 26.83
N LYS A 28 5.37 -0.68 25.82
CA LYS A 28 5.81 -2.09 25.93
C LYS A 28 4.95 -2.98 26.83
N LYS A 29 3.69 -2.62 27.05
CA LYS A 29 2.76 -3.42 27.86
C LYS A 29 2.14 -4.51 26.99
N THR A 30 2.35 -5.78 27.33
CA THR A 30 1.79 -6.94 26.62
C THR A 30 0.28 -6.83 26.42
N GLN A 31 -0.45 -6.31 27.43
CA GLN A 31 -1.89 -6.09 27.33
C GLN A 31 -2.27 -5.13 26.19
N VAL A 32 -1.52 -4.04 26.00
CA VAL A 32 -1.74 -3.10 24.89
C VAL A 32 -1.55 -3.80 23.55
N GLY A 33 -0.51 -4.64 23.42
CA GLY A 33 -0.29 -5.44 22.22
C GLY A 33 -1.43 -6.45 21.96
N ILE A 34 -1.95 -7.13 23.00
CA ILE A 34 -3.09 -8.03 22.86
C ILE A 34 -4.33 -7.27 22.38
N VAL A 35 -4.61 -6.11 22.96
CA VAL A 35 -5.75 -5.25 22.56
C VAL A 35 -5.59 -4.85 21.09
N ALA A 36 -4.38 -4.43 20.66
CA ALA A 36 -4.11 -4.07 19.27
C ALA A 36 -4.38 -5.23 18.31
N THR A 37 -3.91 -6.44 18.63
CA THR A 37 -4.19 -7.65 17.83
C THR A 37 -5.68 -7.96 17.78
N THR A 38 -6.38 -7.88 18.91
CA THR A 38 -7.84 -8.14 18.97
C THR A 38 -8.61 -7.15 18.10
N ILE A 39 -8.29 -5.85 18.18
CA ILE A 39 -8.91 -4.83 17.32
C ILE A 39 -8.65 -5.12 15.85
N THR A 40 -7.42 -5.52 15.50
CA THR A 40 -7.06 -5.87 14.12
C THR A 40 -7.86 -7.06 13.61
N ILE A 41 -8.01 -8.12 14.41
CA ILE A 41 -8.82 -9.30 14.05
C ILE A 41 -10.29 -8.91 13.89
N THR A 42 -10.82 -8.09 14.78
CA THR A 42 -12.21 -7.61 14.68
C THR A 42 -12.41 -6.81 13.39
N GLY A 43 -11.49 -5.91 13.06
CA GLY A 43 -11.49 -5.17 11.79
C GLY A 43 -11.40 -6.09 10.57
N PHE A 44 -10.58 -7.13 10.62
CA PHE A 44 -10.44 -8.11 9.56
C PHE A 44 -11.72 -8.93 9.34
N ILE A 45 -12.38 -9.34 10.40
CA ILE A 45 -13.68 -10.05 10.33
C ILE A 45 -14.74 -9.11 9.73
N ALA A 46 -14.81 -7.86 10.19
CA ALA A 46 -15.74 -6.87 9.67
C ALA A 46 -15.48 -6.60 8.16
N GLN A 47 -14.22 -6.46 7.76
CA GLN A 47 -13.84 -6.26 6.37
C GLN A 47 -14.18 -7.48 5.50
N THR A 48 -13.97 -8.69 6.01
CA THR A 48 -14.32 -9.93 5.30
C THR A 48 -15.83 -10.01 5.07
N ALA A 49 -16.62 -9.71 6.11
CA ALA A 49 -18.09 -9.63 5.99
C ALA A 49 -18.51 -8.56 4.97
N ALA A 50 -17.87 -7.38 4.99
CA ALA A 50 -18.12 -6.31 4.03
C ALA A 50 -17.84 -6.71 2.58
N ILE A 51 -16.72 -7.41 2.33
CA ILE A 51 -16.37 -7.92 0.99
C ILE A 51 -17.40 -8.94 0.51
N ILE A 52 -17.82 -9.88 1.36
CA ILE A 52 -18.83 -10.89 1.01
C ILE A 52 -20.17 -10.23 0.71
N LEU A 53 -20.61 -9.27 1.53
CA LEU A 53 -21.85 -8.52 1.28
C LEU A 53 -21.76 -7.72 -0.01
N ARG A 54 -20.66 -7.02 -0.26
CA ARG A 54 -20.42 -6.29 -1.50
C ARG A 54 -20.46 -7.20 -2.73
N TRP A 55 -19.90 -8.40 -2.57
CA TRP A 55 -19.92 -9.41 -3.63
C TRP A 55 -21.36 -9.85 -3.96
N SER A 56 -22.20 -10.06 -2.94
CA SER A 56 -23.61 -10.38 -3.12
C SER A 56 -24.37 -9.23 -3.75
N GLU A 57 -24.17 -7.99 -3.28
CA GLU A 57 -24.76 -6.77 -3.84
C GLU A 57 -24.42 -6.62 -5.33
N PHE A 58 -23.15 -6.87 -5.70
CA PHE A 58 -22.72 -6.80 -7.10
C PHE A 58 -23.31 -7.94 -7.95
N ALA A 59 -23.43 -9.15 -7.42
CA ALA A 59 -24.03 -10.28 -8.10
C ALA A 59 -25.52 -10.04 -8.44
N GLU A 60 -26.27 -9.47 -7.49
CA GLU A 60 -27.67 -9.10 -7.69
C GLU A 60 -27.83 -8.01 -8.75
N LEU A 61 -27.02 -6.94 -8.69
CA LEU A 61 -27.09 -5.83 -9.64
C LEU A 61 -26.66 -6.21 -11.06
N SER A 62 -25.64 -7.07 -11.18
CA SER A 62 -25.09 -7.44 -12.49
C SER A 62 -25.85 -8.57 -13.19
N GLY A 63 -26.69 -9.31 -12.47
CA GLY A 63 -27.35 -10.52 -12.96
C GLY A 63 -26.38 -11.66 -13.33
N MET A 64 -25.08 -11.50 -13.01
CA MET A 64 -24.05 -12.52 -13.23
C MET A 64 -24.01 -13.49 -12.04
N GLY A 65 -23.63 -14.74 -12.28
CA GLY A 65 -23.44 -15.68 -11.17
C GLY A 65 -22.36 -15.20 -10.18
N PHE A 66 -22.53 -15.53 -8.89
CA PHE A 66 -21.67 -15.05 -7.79
C PHE A 66 -20.18 -15.12 -8.09
N LEU A 67 -19.65 -16.21 -8.64
CA LEU A 67 -18.22 -16.37 -8.95
C LEU A 67 -17.69 -15.39 -10.01
N ARG A 68 -18.56 -14.88 -10.90
CA ARG A 68 -18.19 -13.94 -11.95
C ARG A 68 -18.37 -12.48 -11.55
N SER A 69 -18.91 -12.25 -10.36
CA SER A 69 -19.31 -10.93 -9.86
C SER A 69 -18.35 -10.44 -8.77
N ALA A 70 -17.07 -10.86 -8.78
CA ALA A 70 -16.13 -10.40 -7.77
C ALA A 70 -15.99 -8.86 -7.82
N PRO A 71 -16.14 -8.17 -6.68
CA PRO A 71 -16.12 -6.72 -6.60
C PRO A 71 -14.67 -6.20 -6.64
N LEU A 72 -14.04 -6.24 -7.81
CA LEU A 72 -12.67 -5.76 -8.08
C LEU A 72 -12.67 -4.87 -9.33
N THR A 73 -13.70 -4.05 -9.49
CA THR A 73 -14.03 -3.34 -10.71
C THR A 73 -13.55 -1.89 -10.74
N ASN A 74 -13.27 -1.33 -9.58
CA ASN A 74 -12.88 0.07 -9.43
C ASN A 74 -11.74 0.25 -8.40
N LEU A 75 -11.24 1.49 -8.29
CA LEU A 75 -10.16 1.83 -7.37
C LEU A 75 -10.54 1.56 -5.89
N TYR A 76 -11.79 1.82 -5.51
CA TYR A 76 -12.31 1.58 -4.18
C TYR A 76 -12.18 0.10 -3.78
N GLU A 77 -12.74 -0.77 -4.61
CA GLU A 77 -12.79 -2.22 -4.36
C GLU A 77 -11.41 -2.85 -4.36
N SER A 78 -10.55 -2.41 -5.27
CA SER A 78 -9.18 -2.92 -5.36
C SER A 78 -8.30 -2.51 -4.17
N LEU A 79 -8.44 -1.30 -3.65
CA LEU A 79 -7.73 -0.86 -2.45
C LEU A 79 -8.24 -1.57 -1.20
N ILE A 80 -9.54 -1.82 -1.08
CA ILE A 80 -10.12 -2.61 0.01
C ILE A 80 -9.55 -4.03 -0.01
N PHE A 81 -9.50 -4.67 -1.18
CA PHE A 81 -8.96 -6.01 -1.32
C PHE A 81 -7.46 -6.05 -1.02
N PHE A 82 -6.70 -5.04 -1.44
CA PHE A 82 -5.29 -4.90 -1.05
C PHE A 82 -5.11 -4.87 0.46
N VAL A 83 -5.89 -4.05 1.17
CA VAL A 83 -5.83 -3.96 2.64
C VAL A 83 -6.19 -5.29 3.29
N TRP A 84 -7.20 -5.99 2.77
CA TRP A 84 -7.58 -7.32 3.26
C TRP A 84 -6.41 -8.33 3.14
N CYS A 85 -5.76 -8.39 1.97
CA CYS A 85 -4.58 -9.23 1.75
C CYS A 85 -3.41 -8.83 2.67
N LEU A 86 -3.19 -7.53 2.86
CA LEU A 86 -2.13 -6.99 3.71
C LEU A 86 -2.33 -7.39 5.18
N ILE A 87 -3.54 -7.22 5.71
CA ILE A 87 -3.85 -7.58 7.10
C ILE A 87 -3.82 -9.09 7.30
N LEU A 88 -4.32 -9.88 6.35
CA LEU A 88 -4.19 -11.34 6.39
C LEU A 88 -2.72 -11.76 6.49
N GLY A 89 -1.88 -11.23 5.61
CA GLY A 89 -0.44 -11.50 5.61
C GLY A 89 0.22 -11.08 6.92
N TYR A 90 -0.16 -9.92 7.44
CA TYR A 90 0.32 -9.44 8.74
C TYR A 90 -0.05 -10.38 9.89
N LEU A 91 -1.31 -10.81 9.99
CA LEU A 91 -1.76 -11.72 11.04
C LEU A 91 -1.01 -13.05 10.96
N VAL A 92 -0.79 -13.59 9.75
CA VAL A 92 0.03 -14.79 9.56
C VAL A 92 1.45 -14.60 10.12
N ILE A 93 2.09 -13.46 9.84
CA ILE A 93 3.44 -13.15 10.36
C ILE A 93 3.41 -12.98 11.88
N GLU A 94 2.46 -12.22 12.42
CA GLU A 94 2.34 -12.01 13.86
C GLU A 94 2.23 -13.34 14.62
N PHE A 95 1.33 -14.22 14.18
CA PHE A 95 1.14 -15.53 14.83
C PHE A 95 2.33 -16.48 14.63
N LYS A 96 2.93 -16.47 13.45
CA LYS A 96 4.09 -17.33 13.15
C LYS A 96 5.34 -16.93 13.94
N PHE A 97 5.64 -15.64 14.00
CA PHE A 97 6.83 -15.13 14.70
C PHE A 97 6.55 -14.70 16.14
N ARG A 98 5.28 -14.77 16.58
CA ARG A 98 4.83 -14.36 17.93
C ARG A 98 5.28 -12.97 18.34
N ASN A 99 5.37 -12.04 17.37
CA ASN A 99 5.85 -10.69 17.60
C ASN A 99 4.87 -9.64 17.07
N ARG A 100 4.30 -8.87 18.01
CA ARG A 100 3.29 -7.84 17.74
C ARG A 100 3.88 -6.52 17.24
N SER A 101 5.20 -6.35 17.34
CA SER A 101 5.85 -5.09 16.94
C SER A 101 5.74 -4.79 15.44
N PHE A 102 5.56 -5.82 14.61
CA PHE A 102 5.29 -5.66 13.17
C PHE A 102 4.02 -4.86 12.90
N GLY A 103 3.02 -4.97 13.79
CA GLY A 103 1.76 -4.26 13.65
C GLY A 103 1.92 -2.75 13.53
N ALA A 104 2.85 -2.16 14.28
CA ALA A 104 3.11 -0.72 14.23
C ALA A 104 3.68 -0.21 12.88
N PHE A 105 4.15 -1.10 12.02
CA PHE A 105 4.67 -0.77 10.68
C PHE A 105 3.71 -1.14 9.56
N ILE A 106 2.84 -2.10 9.79
CA ILE A 106 1.93 -2.63 8.76
C ILE A 106 0.54 -2.01 8.87
N THR A 107 -0.02 -1.90 10.09
CA THR A 107 -1.35 -1.33 10.29
C THR A 107 -1.47 0.15 9.87
N PRO A 108 -0.41 1.01 9.94
CA PRO A 108 -0.46 2.34 9.35
C PRO A 108 -0.73 2.34 7.85
N VAL A 109 -0.16 1.39 7.10
CA VAL A 109 -0.43 1.27 5.66
C VAL A 109 -1.90 0.95 5.43
N ALA A 110 -2.45 -0.03 6.14
CA ALA A 110 -3.86 -0.41 6.04
C ALA A 110 -4.80 0.75 6.43
N GLY A 111 -4.57 1.35 7.60
CA GLY A 111 -5.40 2.46 8.10
C GLY A 111 -5.37 3.69 7.20
N LEU A 112 -4.19 4.03 6.68
CA LEU A 112 -4.04 5.18 5.79
C LEU A 112 -4.67 4.94 4.42
N VAL A 113 -4.58 3.73 3.86
CA VAL A 113 -5.24 3.39 2.60
C VAL A 113 -6.75 3.47 2.73
N LEU A 114 -7.34 2.93 3.79
CA LEU A 114 -8.79 3.02 4.00
C LEU A 114 -9.23 4.46 4.33
N ALA A 115 -8.48 5.18 5.16
CA ALA A 115 -8.75 6.59 5.41
C ALA A 115 -8.66 7.43 4.13
N PHE A 116 -7.68 7.15 3.25
CA PHE A 116 -7.58 7.78 1.94
C PHE A 116 -8.85 7.56 1.12
N ILE A 117 -9.35 6.33 1.02
CA ILE A 117 -10.57 6.01 0.30
C ILE A 117 -11.77 6.82 0.85
N ASP A 118 -11.93 6.84 2.19
CA ASP A 118 -13.06 7.52 2.81
C ASP A 118 -12.98 9.06 2.70
N LEU A 119 -11.77 9.61 2.74
CA LEU A 119 -11.55 11.05 2.64
C LEU A 119 -11.65 11.57 1.21
N THR A 120 -11.19 10.80 0.22
CA THR A 120 -11.07 11.27 -1.15
C THR A 120 -12.40 11.28 -1.91
N GLY A 121 -13.45 10.65 -1.37
CA GLY A 121 -14.73 10.58 -2.04
C GLY A 121 -14.71 9.72 -3.31
N VAL A 122 -13.75 8.77 -3.40
CA VAL A 122 -13.77 7.73 -4.45
C VAL A 122 -15.15 7.08 -4.45
N SER A 123 -15.78 7.00 -5.62
CA SER A 123 -17.13 6.46 -5.74
C SER A 123 -17.21 5.07 -5.12
N LYS A 124 -18.14 4.94 -4.16
CA LYS A 124 -18.48 3.67 -3.52
C LYS A 124 -19.62 2.96 -4.26
N GLU A 125 -20.13 3.60 -5.30
CA GLU A 125 -21.22 3.02 -6.09
C GLU A 125 -20.75 1.81 -6.88
N ILE A 126 -21.61 0.80 -6.92
CA ILE A 126 -21.42 -0.36 -7.76
C ILE A 126 -21.80 0.03 -9.17
N GLN A 127 -20.81 0.15 -10.05
CA GLN A 127 -21.06 0.49 -11.45
C GLN A 127 -20.97 -0.77 -12.32
N PRO A 128 -21.87 -0.89 -13.33
CA PRO A 128 -21.80 -2.01 -14.25
C PRO A 128 -20.47 -1.95 -15.03
N LEU A 129 -19.81 -3.10 -15.12
CA LEU A 129 -18.56 -3.22 -15.87
C LEU A 129 -18.75 -2.91 -17.35
N VAL A 130 -17.87 -2.09 -17.92
CA VAL A 130 -17.74 -1.96 -19.37
C VAL A 130 -17.35 -3.32 -19.99
N PRO A 131 -17.76 -3.62 -21.23
CA PRO A 131 -17.55 -4.95 -21.83
C PRO A 131 -16.10 -5.45 -21.78
N ALA A 132 -15.12 -4.58 -21.99
CA ALA A 132 -13.70 -4.91 -21.94
C ALA A 132 -13.23 -5.42 -20.55
N LEU A 133 -13.93 -5.03 -19.48
CA LEU A 133 -13.62 -5.44 -18.12
C LEU A 133 -14.36 -6.73 -17.68
N LYS A 134 -15.29 -7.25 -18.51
CA LYS A 134 -16.04 -8.49 -18.25
C LYS A 134 -15.22 -9.73 -18.64
N SER A 135 -14.04 -9.93 -18.03
CA SER A 135 -13.13 -11.03 -18.36
C SER A 135 -12.67 -11.77 -17.11
N ASN A 136 -12.69 -13.10 -17.15
CA ASN A 136 -12.12 -13.91 -16.09
C ASN A 136 -10.59 -13.70 -15.95
N TRP A 137 -9.92 -13.33 -17.06
CA TRP A 137 -8.50 -13.02 -17.04
C TRP A 137 -8.19 -11.73 -16.29
N LEU A 138 -9.06 -10.71 -16.43
CA LEU A 138 -8.95 -9.48 -15.63
C LEU A 138 -9.09 -9.81 -14.14
N LEU A 139 -10.10 -10.62 -13.77
CA LEU A 139 -10.32 -11.01 -12.38
C LEU A 139 -9.10 -11.74 -11.80
N ALA A 140 -8.55 -12.71 -12.54
CA ALA A 140 -7.35 -13.45 -12.14
C ALA A 140 -6.13 -12.52 -12.04
N HIS A 141 -5.92 -11.63 -13.04
CA HIS A 141 -4.87 -10.62 -13.07
C HIS A 141 -4.91 -9.71 -11.83
N VAL A 142 -6.06 -9.10 -11.56
CA VAL A 142 -6.23 -8.16 -10.45
C VAL A 142 -6.05 -8.86 -9.10
N THR A 143 -6.71 -10.00 -8.91
CA THR A 143 -6.64 -10.75 -7.65
C THR A 143 -5.20 -11.15 -7.31
N MET A 144 -4.49 -11.77 -8.25
CA MET A 144 -3.12 -12.20 -8.03
C MET A 144 -2.15 -11.02 -7.87
N SER A 145 -2.36 -9.93 -8.61
CA SER A 145 -1.55 -8.72 -8.47
C SER A 145 -1.65 -8.13 -7.06
N PHE A 146 -2.85 -8.06 -6.47
CA PHE A 146 -3.01 -7.50 -5.12
C PHE A 146 -2.47 -8.43 -4.03
N ILE A 147 -2.57 -9.75 -4.18
CA ILE A 147 -1.90 -10.70 -3.29
C ILE A 147 -0.39 -10.49 -3.32
N ALA A 148 0.18 -10.32 -4.51
CA ALA A 148 1.61 -10.04 -4.66
C ALA A 148 1.98 -8.67 -4.07
N TYR A 149 1.20 -7.62 -4.30
CA TYR A 149 1.43 -6.28 -3.74
C TYR A 149 1.38 -6.29 -2.21
N ALA A 150 0.48 -7.07 -1.61
CA ALA A 150 0.44 -7.26 -0.17
C ALA A 150 1.74 -7.91 0.34
N ALA A 151 2.22 -8.96 -0.32
CA ALA A 151 3.49 -9.60 0.02
C ALA A 151 4.69 -8.63 -0.14
N PHE A 152 4.70 -7.81 -1.18
CA PHE A 152 5.72 -6.78 -1.38
C PHE A 152 5.64 -5.65 -0.35
N SER A 153 4.44 -5.28 0.10
CA SER A 153 4.25 -4.33 1.22
C SER A 153 4.82 -4.87 2.54
N MET A 154 4.66 -6.18 2.77
CA MET A 154 5.30 -6.85 3.92
C MET A 154 6.82 -6.79 3.82
N SER A 155 7.39 -7.05 2.64
CA SER A 155 8.83 -6.98 2.43
C SER A 155 9.36 -5.56 2.59
N PHE A 156 8.61 -4.55 2.17
CA PHE A 156 8.92 -3.13 2.39
C PHE A 156 8.99 -2.80 3.88
N SER A 157 7.95 -3.16 4.63
CA SER A 157 7.86 -2.88 6.06
C SER A 157 9.01 -3.53 6.82
N THR A 158 9.29 -4.82 6.57
CA THR A 158 10.39 -5.53 7.24
C THR A 158 11.77 -5.08 6.75
N GLY A 159 11.90 -4.70 5.48
CA GLY A 159 13.12 -4.09 4.93
C GLY A 159 13.42 -2.73 5.57
N LEU A 160 12.42 -1.87 5.74
CA LEU A 160 12.59 -0.61 6.49
C LEU A 160 12.96 -0.87 7.95
N MET A 161 12.28 -1.79 8.63
CA MET A 161 12.62 -2.17 10.00
C MET A 161 14.06 -2.66 10.09
N TYR A 162 14.52 -3.46 9.12
CA TYR A 162 15.92 -3.91 9.03
C TYR A 162 16.89 -2.72 8.95
N LEU A 163 16.63 -1.78 8.04
CA LEU A 163 17.50 -0.59 7.87
C LEU A 163 17.53 0.27 9.14
N ILE A 164 16.40 0.47 9.81
CA ILE A 164 16.31 1.22 11.06
C ILE A 164 17.13 0.52 12.17
N LEU A 165 16.91 -0.79 12.34
CA LEU A 165 17.54 -1.56 13.42
C LEU A 165 19.07 -1.65 13.27
N THR A 166 19.56 -1.82 12.04
CA THR A 166 20.98 -1.98 11.73
C THR A 166 21.75 -0.68 11.48
N THR A 167 21.09 0.47 11.63
CA THR A 167 21.75 1.77 11.54
C THR A 167 22.63 2.01 12.76
N GLU A 168 23.92 2.31 12.55
CA GLU A 168 24.87 2.60 13.61
C GLU A 168 25.04 4.09 13.85
N LYS A 169 25.19 4.85 12.78
CA LYS A 169 25.47 6.29 12.82
C LYS A 169 24.52 7.07 11.91
N ARG A 170 24.31 8.37 12.22
CA ARG A 170 23.48 9.25 11.39
C ARG A 170 24.03 9.51 9.98
N ASN A 171 25.32 9.34 9.81
CA ASN A 171 25.99 9.52 8.51
C ASN A 171 25.97 8.24 7.64
N ASP A 172 25.42 7.13 8.15
CA ASP A 172 25.29 5.91 7.38
C ASP A 172 24.33 6.16 6.20
N LEU A 173 24.67 5.67 5.02
CA LEU A 173 23.80 5.74 3.85
C LEU A 173 22.42 5.10 4.11
N SER A 174 22.38 4.03 4.91
CA SER A 174 21.12 3.41 5.32
C SER A 174 20.26 4.34 6.16
N TYR A 175 20.85 5.15 7.06
CA TYR A 175 20.12 6.16 7.85
C TYR A 175 19.53 7.23 6.96
N ILE A 176 20.34 7.80 6.07
CA ILE A 176 19.89 8.82 5.11
C ILE A 176 18.76 8.26 4.24
N PHE A 177 18.93 7.05 3.72
CA PHE A 177 17.94 6.42 2.85
C PHE A 177 16.58 6.22 3.53
N TRP A 178 16.53 5.57 4.70
CA TRP A 178 15.24 5.32 5.33
C TRP A 178 14.59 6.59 5.93
N THR A 179 15.38 7.54 6.45
CA THR A 179 14.83 8.82 6.93
C THR A 179 14.30 9.66 5.77
N LEU A 180 14.97 9.64 4.62
CA LEU A 180 14.47 10.27 3.39
C LEU A 180 13.17 9.60 2.92
N THR A 181 13.11 8.27 2.92
CA THR A 181 11.90 7.52 2.57
C THR A 181 10.72 7.90 3.46
N PHE A 182 10.89 7.91 4.78
CA PHE A 182 9.86 8.36 5.71
C PHE A 182 9.52 9.84 5.54
N GLY A 183 10.52 10.67 5.35
CA GLY A 183 10.33 12.11 5.18
C GLY A 183 9.51 12.43 3.93
N ILE A 184 9.82 11.82 2.79
CA ILE A 184 9.04 11.95 1.56
C ILE A 184 7.62 11.44 1.77
N PHE A 185 7.45 10.28 2.43
CA PHE A 185 6.14 9.74 2.74
C PHE A 185 5.28 10.72 3.56
N PHE A 186 5.84 11.32 4.62
CA PHE A 186 5.14 12.32 5.42
C PHE A 186 4.83 13.61 4.63
N VAL A 187 5.73 14.07 3.78
CA VAL A 187 5.51 15.23 2.91
C VAL A 187 4.36 14.96 1.93
N VAL A 188 4.34 13.79 1.31
CA VAL A 188 3.27 13.38 0.39
C VAL A 188 1.93 13.30 1.12
N LEU A 189 1.88 12.64 2.28
CA LEU A 189 0.66 12.54 3.08
C LEU A 189 0.14 13.91 3.54
N ALA A 190 1.02 14.78 4.00
CA ALA A 190 0.66 16.13 4.44
C ALA A 190 0.11 16.97 3.27
N SER A 191 0.76 16.89 2.11
CA SER A 191 0.30 17.56 0.90
C SER A 191 -1.05 17.05 0.42
N MET A 192 -1.22 15.73 0.36
CA MET A 192 -2.51 15.12 0.02
C MET A 192 -3.60 15.49 1.03
N GLY A 193 -3.28 15.46 2.33
CA GLY A 193 -4.19 15.88 3.38
C GLY A 193 -4.61 17.34 3.25
N LEU A 194 -3.67 18.23 2.92
CA LEU A 194 -3.96 19.64 2.68
C LEU A 194 -4.86 19.83 1.46
N ASP A 195 -4.57 19.14 0.36
CA ASP A 195 -5.39 19.19 -0.85
C ASP A 195 -6.82 18.73 -0.53
N LEU A 196 -6.97 17.59 0.15
CA LEU A 196 -8.26 17.05 0.54
C LEU A 196 -9.05 17.99 1.45
N LEU A 197 -8.41 18.53 2.49
CA LEU A 197 -9.07 19.47 3.41
C LEU A 197 -9.53 20.73 2.66
N THR A 198 -8.68 21.30 1.82
CA THR A 198 -8.99 22.49 1.05
C THR A 198 -10.18 22.26 0.11
N PHE A 199 -10.19 21.14 -0.62
CA PHE A 199 -11.27 20.86 -1.57
C PHE A 199 -12.56 20.40 -0.90
N LYS A 200 -12.50 19.59 0.15
CA LYS A 200 -13.71 19.18 0.90
C LYS A 200 -14.40 20.34 1.63
N VAL A 201 -13.61 21.30 2.11
CA VAL A 201 -14.13 22.44 2.90
C VAL A 201 -14.52 23.62 2.01
N MET A 202 -13.78 23.88 0.94
CA MET A 202 -13.94 25.11 0.13
C MET A 202 -14.61 24.89 -1.24
N VAL A 203 -14.58 23.69 -1.79
CA VAL A 203 -15.11 23.36 -3.12
C VAL A 203 -16.08 22.17 -3.04
N LYS A 204 -17.16 22.20 -3.78
CA LYS A 204 -18.19 21.13 -3.77
C LYS A 204 -17.61 19.73 -4.06
N PRO A 205 -18.16 18.67 -3.42
CA PRO A 205 -17.57 17.33 -3.32
C PRO A 205 -17.51 16.52 -4.64
N ASP A 206 -18.01 17.02 -5.76
CA ASP A 206 -18.20 16.24 -6.98
C ASP A 206 -17.01 16.23 -7.94
N ILE A 207 -15.84 16.73 -7.52
CA ILE A 207 -14.68 16.88 -8.40
C ILE A 207 -13.57 15.89 -8.03
N PHE A 208 -13.21 15.04 -8.98
CA PHE A 208 -12.25 13.95 -8.84
C PHE A 208 -10.82 14.43 -8.49
N ILE A 209 -10.17 13.73 -7.58
CA ILE A 209 -8.87 14.06 -6.98
C ILE A 209 -7.73 14.22 -8.00
N LYS A 210 -7.75 13.47 -9.12
CA LYS A 210 -6.69 13.52 -10.13
C LYS A 210 -6.36 14.95 -10.59
N SER A 211 -7.36 15.82 -10.64
CA SER A 211 -7.20 17.21 -11.08
C SER A 211 -6.57 18.12 -10.02
N TYR A 212 -6.47 17.65 -8.76
CA TYR A 212 -6.15 18.54 -7.63
C TYR A 212 -4.94 18.12 -6.80
N LEU A 213 -4.34 16.95 -7.09
CA LEU A 213 -3.14 16.47 -6.39
C LEU A 213 -2.03 17.54 -6.46
N PHE A 214 -1.52 17.92 -5.29
CA PHE A 214 -0.46 18.92 -5.12
C PHE A 214 -0.82 20.33 -5.60
N LYS A 215 -2.06 20.61 -6.03
CA LYS A 215 -2.47 21.94 -6.55
C LYS A 215 -2.60 23.00 -5.46
N THR A 216 -3.02 22.60 -4.27
CA THR A 216 -3.13 23.53 -3.13
C THR A 216 -1.78 23.79 -2.46
N SER A 217 -0.77 22.99 -2.76
CA SER A 217 0.57 23.08 -2.18
C SER A 217 1.64 23.32 -3.25
N PHE A 218 2.21 22.25 -3.79
CA PHE A 218 3.39 22.33 -4.68
C PHE A 218 3.12 22.89 -6.07
N LEU A 219 1.92 22.71 -6.61
CA LEU A 219 1.50 23.19 -7.93
C LEU A 219 0.62 24.44 -7.86
N ASN A 220 0.48 25.06 -6.68
CA ASN A 220 -0.31 26.26 -6.52
C ASN A 220 0.22 27.40 -7.44
N PRO A 221 -0.67 28.19 -8.11
CA PRO A 221 -0.26 29.33 -8.92
C PRO A 221 0.52 30.38 -8.12
N SER A 222 0.19 30.58 -6.84
CA SER A 222 0.87 31.52 -5.96
C SER A 222 2.30 31.10 -5.65
N VAL A 223 3.27 31.94 -5.99
CA VAL A 223 4.68 31.73 -5.67
C VAL A 223 4.91 31.59 -4.18
N VAL A 224 4.20 32.40 -3.36
CA VAL A 224 4.32 32.36 -1.90
C VAL A 224 3.89 31.00 -1.35
N VAL A 225 2.73 30.47 -1.80
CA VAL A 225 2.24 29.14 -1.36
C VAL A 225 3.21 28.04 -1.77
N LYS A 226 3.73 28.07 -3.00
CA LYS A 226 4.77 27.12 -3.44
C LYS A 226 6.02 27.18 -2.55
N MET A 227 6.54 28.37 -2.28
CA MET A 227 7.73 28.51 -1.43
C MET A 227 7.48 28.01 -0.01
N LEU A 228 6.31 28.31 0.58
CA LEU A 228 5.93 27.79 1.91
C LEU A 228 5.80 26.25 1.91
N SER A 229 5.20 25.67 0.88
CA SER A 229 5.06 24.21 0.75
C SER A 229 6.41 23.52 0.64
N TRP A 230 7.31 24.01 -0.19
CA TRP A 230 8.67 23.51 -0.28
C TRP A 230 9.47 23.72 1.01
N GLY A 231 9.31 24.88 1.67
CA GLY A 231 9.91 25.16 2.97
C GLY A 231 9.46 24.16 4.03
N LEU A 232 8.15 23.91 4.14
CA LEU A 232 7.59 22.89 5.03
C LEU A 232 8.09 21.48 4.70
N ALA A 233 8.21 21.15 3.41
CA ALA A 233 8.76 19.87 2.99
C ALA A 233 10.21 19.69 3.47
N PHE A 234 11.07 20.69 3.28
CA PHE A 234 12.44 20.64 3.76
C PHE A 234 12.53 20.58 5.29
N ILE A 235 11.69 21.34 6.00
CA ILE A 235 11.61 21.29 7.47
C ILE A 235 11.19 19.87 7.92
N THR A 236 10.19 19.27 7.29
CA THR A 236 9.74 17.92 7.61
C THR A 236 10.84 16.88 7.39
N LEU A 237 11.52 16.94 6.24
CA LEU A 237 12.66 16.08 5.93
C LEU A 237 13.78 16.25 6.97
N PHE A 238 14.10 17.50 7.35
CA PHE A 238 15.09 17.78 8.37
C PHE A 238 14.70 17.25 9.76
N ILE A 239 13.44 17.42 10.17
CA ILE A 239 12.92 16.89 11.45
C ILE A 239 13.02 15.36 11.47
N VAL A 240 12.56 14.68 10.41
CA VAL A 240 12.62 13.22 10.31
C VAL A 240 14.08 12.75 10.35
N TRP A 241 14.97 13.38 9.60
CA TRP A 241 16.40 13.08 9.65
C TRP A 241 17.01 13.34 11.04
N ARG A 242 16.69 14.46 11.68
CA ARG A 242 17.28 14.85 12.98
C ARG A 242 16.83 13.95 14.12
N TYR A 243 15.57 13.53 14.13
CA TYR A 243 14.95 12.78 15.22
C TYR A 243 14.71 11.30 14.89
N GLY A 244 14.93 10.86 13.67
CA GLY A 244 14.72 9.46 13.26
C GLY A 244 15.48 8.45 14.13
N TYR A 245 16.63 8.82 14.70
CA TYR A 245 17.40 7.96 15.58
C TYR A 245 16.63 7.50 16.83
N VAL A 246 15.61 8.25 17.24
CA VAL A 246 14.69 7.85 18.33
C VAL A 246 13.98 6.54 17.97
N LEU A 247 13.54 6.40 16.70
CA LEU A 247 12.86 5.19 16.23
C LEU A 247 13.76 3.96 16.33
N ARG A 248 15.06 4.09 15.97
CA ARG A 248 16.04 3.01 16.18
C ARG A 248 16.15 2.61 17.64
N THR A 249 16.24 3.59 18.53
CA THR A 249 16.35 3.34 19.98
C THR A 249 15.12 2.61 20.52
N VAL A 250 13.94 2.99 20.03
CA VAL A 250 12.68 2.32 20.38
C VAL A 250 12.68 0.89 19.86
N MET A 251 13.00 0.68 18.59
CA MET A 251 13.01 -0.66 17.97
C MET A 251 14.03 -1.60 18.63
N GLY A 252 15.21 -1.10 18.99
CA GLY A 252 16.24 -1.89 19.69
C GLY A 252 15.83 -2.42 21.06
N LYS A 253 14.67 -2.04 21.55
CA LYS A 253 14.11 -2.54 22.83
C LYS A 253 13.16 -3.73 22.66
N PHE A 254 12.87 -4.18 21.48
CA PHE A 254 12.00 -5.33 21.18
C PHE A 254 12.82 -6.54 20.76
N ASP A 255 12.26 -7.73 20.94
CA ASP A 255 12.86 -9.00 20.52
C ASP A 255 12.74 -9.19 18.99
N ILE A 256 13.29 -8.24 18.24
CA ILE A 256 13.36 -8.24 16.79
C ILE A 256 14.82 -8.35 16.40
N THR A 257 15.17 -9.41 15.69
CA THR A 257 16.54 -9.59 15.18
C THR A 257 16.64 -9.19 13.71
N ALA A 258 17.81 -8.74 13.29
CA ALA A 258 18.07 -8.42 11.89
C ALA A 258 17.86 -9.65 10.99
N ASP A 259 18.26 -10.84 11.44
CA ASP A 259 18.08 -12.08 10.69
C ASP A 259 16.60 -12.45 10.49
N MET A 260 15.76 -12.23 11.52
CA MET A 260 14.31 -12.43 11.41
C MET A 260 13.72 -11.50 10.34
N LEU A 261 14.10 -10.23 10.34
CA LEU A 261 13.63 -9.25 9.37
C LEU A 261 14.09 -9.58 7.95
N ASP A 262 15.35 -9.95 7.78
CA ASP A 262 15.91 -10.38 6.50
C ASP A 262 15.20 -11.63 5.96
N GLU A 263 14.88 -12.60 6.84
CA GLU A 263 14.17 -13.82 6.48
C GLU A 263 12.72 -13.54 6.05
N ILE A 264 11.99 -12.70 6.78
CA ILE A 264 10.61 -12.33 6.45
C ILE A 264 10.59 -11.55 5.12
N THR A 265 11.50 -10.59 4.94
CA THR A 265 11.65 -9.84 3.69
C THR A 265 11.84 -10.77 2.50
N TYR A 266 12.79 -11.71 2.62
CA TYR A 266 13.06 -12.69 1.57
C TYR A 266 11.85 -13.59 1.27
N LYS A 267 11.21 -14.16 2.30
CA LYS A 267 10.05 -15.05 2.13
C LYS A 267 8.86 -14.33 1.51
N SER A 268 8.63 -13.08 1.89
CA SER A 268 7.56 -12.26 1.31
C SER A 268 7.80 -12.00 -0.17
N ILE A 269 9.03 -11.69 -0.58
CA ILE A 269 9.38 -11.49 -1.99
C ILE A 269 9.34 -12.81 -2.76
N ALA A 270 9.89 -13.90 -2.21
CA ALA A 270 9.89 -15.20 -2.82
C ALA A 270 8.47 -15.76 -3.05
N PHE A 271 7.52 -15.40 -2.17
CA PHE A 271 6.10 -15.72 -2.34
C PHE A 271 5.43 -14.77 -3.35
N GLY A 272 5.63 -13.46 -3.23
CA GLY A 272 4.96 -12.46 -4.06
C GLY A 272 5.41 -12.47 -5.52
N PHE A 273 6.69 -12.72 -5.79
CA PHE A 273 7.27 -12.61 -7.11
C PHE A 273 6.68 -13.58 -8.16
N PRO A 274 6.56 -14.91 -7.92
CA PRO A 274 5.92 -15.81 -8.87
C PRO A 274 4.42 -15.48 -9.06
N ILE A 275 3.74 -15.05 -8.02
CA ILE A 275 2.33 -14.63 -8.10
C ILE A 275 2.21 -13.37 -8.97
N PHE A 276 3.12 -12.40 -8.80
CA PHE A 276 3.15 -11.19 -9.63
C PHE A 276 3.54 -11.50 -11.08
N THR A 277 4.45 -12.43 -11.31
CA THR A 277 4.84 -12.86 -12.66
C THR A 277 3.64 -13.44 -13.40
N LEU A 278 2.92 -14.37 -12.78
CA LEU A 278 1.73 -14.98 -13.38
C LEU A 278 0.56 -13.99 -13.45
N GLY A 279 0.21 -13.38 -12.33
CA GLY A 279 -0.94 -12.50 -12.22
C GLY A 279 -0.71 -11.15 -12.90
N GLY A 280 0.36 -10.46 -12.50
CA GLY A 280 0.64 -9.10 -12.95
C GLY A 280 1.06 -8.99 -14.41
N LEU A 281 1.89 -9.93 -14.90
CA LEU A 281 2.41 -9.88 -16.27
C LEU A 281 1.66 -10.82 -17.20
N VAL A 282 1.65 -12.15 -16.93
CA VAL A 282 1.11 -13.12 -17.88
C VAL A 282 -0.41 -12.97 -18.04
N PHE A 283 -1.17 -12.98 -16.94
CA PHE A 283 -2.64 -12.84 -17.03
C PHE A 283 -3.04 -11.43 -17.45
N GLY A 284 -2.24 -10.41 -17.09
CA GLY A 284 -2.41 -9.05 -17.58
C GLY A 284 -2.26 -8.95 -19.10
N ALA A 285 -1.24 -9.60 -19.66
CA ALA A 285 -1.03 -9.64 -21.11
C ALA A 285 -2.17 -10.38 -21.85
N ILE A 286 -2.60 -11.54 -21.33
CA ILE A 286 -3.73 -12.29 -21.92
C ILE A 286 -5.01 -11.44 -21.90
N TRP A 287 -5.26 -10.72 -20.80
CA TRP A 287 -6.41 -9.81 -20.74
C TRP A 287 -6.26 -8.64 -21.70
N ALA A 288 -5.06 -8.06 -21.85
CA ALA A 288 -4.79 -6.95 -22.77
C ALA A 288 -5.07 -7.35 -24.22
N ASP A 289 -4.71 -8.57 -24.63
CA ASP A 289 -5.05 -9.12 -25.94
C ASP A 289 -6.58 -9.19 -26.17
N GLN A 290 -7.34 -9.65 -25.17
CA GLN A 290 -8.80 -9.70 -25.25
C GLN A 290 -9.46 -8.31 -25.28
N ALA A 291 -8.88 -7.33 -24.56
CA ALA A 291 -9.44 -6.00 -24.41
C ALA A 291 -9.07 -5.05 -25.54
N TRP A 292 -7.85 -5.15 -26.07
CA TRP A 292 -7.27 -4.22 -27.05
C TRP A 292 -6.63 -4.88 -28.26
N GLY A 293 -6.64 -6.22 -28.36
CA GLY A 293 -6.10 -6.97 -29.49
C GLY A 293 -4.57 -7.06 -29.53
N VAL A 294 -3.89 -6.74 -28.43
CA VAL A 294 -2.41 -6.83 -28.32
C VAL A 294 -2.02 -7.27 -26.92
N TYR A 295 -1.06 -8.20 -26.81
CA TYR A 295 -0.57 -8.69 -25.51
C TYR A 295 0.23 -7.65 -24.73
N TRP A 296 0.86 -6.70 -25.45
CA TRP A 296 1.74 -5.69 -24.86
C TRP A 296 1.82 -4.45 -25.74
N SER A 297 1.52 -3.29 -25.17
CA SER A 297 1.45 -2.01 -25.90
C SER A 297 2.48 -0.96 -25.43
N TRP A 298 3.33 -1.31 -24.44
CA TRP A 298 4.21 -0.36 -23.76
C TRP A 298 3.47 0.79 -23.07
N ASP A 299 2.23 0.56 -22.72
CA ASP A 299 1.47 1.47 -21.88
C ASP A 299 2.26 1.75 -20.57
N PRO A 300 2.16 2.96 -19.99
CA PRO A 300 2.87 3.31 -18.76
C PRO A 300 2.67 2.29 -17.63
N LYS A 301 1.49 1.69 -17.50
CA LYS A 301 1.22 0.71 -16.44
C LYS A 301 1.90 -0.63 -16.71
N GLU A 302 1.92 -1.08 -17.96
CA GLU A 302 2.67 -2.26 -18.38
C GLU A 302 4.17 -2.06 -18.16
N THR A 303 4.72 -0.93 -18.62
CA THR A 303 6.13 -0.58 -18.48
C THR A 303 6.57 -0.54 -17.02
N TRP A 304 5.80 0.10 -16.13
CA TRP A 304 6.12 0.15 -14.70
C TRP A 304 5.93 -1.19 -13.99
N SER A 305 5.00 -2.02 -14.46
CA SER A 305 4.87 -3.41 -13.98
C SER A 305 6.13 -4.22 -14.31
N LEU A 306 6.67 -4.07 -15.51
CA LEU A 306 7.93 -4.70 -15.93
C LEU A 306 9.12 -4.18 -15.11
N ILE A 307 9.22 -2.87 -14.87
CA ILE A 307 10.27 -2.28 -14.03
C ILE A 307 10.19 -2.87 -12.61
N THR A 308 9.00 -2.95 -12.04
CA THR A 308 8.76 -3.57 -10.73
C THR A 308 9.22 -5.02 -10.72
N TRP A 309 8.89 -5.79 -11.76
CA TRP A 309 9.32 -7.17 -11.92
C TRP A 309 10.86 -7.30 -11.94
N PHE A 310 11.55 -6.46 -12.71
CA PHE A 310 13.02 -6.46 -12.79
C PHE A 310 13.67 -6.16 -11.42
N ILE A 311 13.12 -5.24 -10.63
CA ILE A 311 13.67 -4.92 -9.31
C ILE A 311 13.59 -6.15 -8.39
N TYR A 312 12.47 -6.86 -8.36
CA TYR A 312 12.33 -8.06 -7.53
C TYR A 312 13.08 -9.27 -8.11
N ALA A 313 13.17 -9.40 -9.42
CA ALA A 313 14.04 -10.38 -10.07
C ALA A 313 15.52 -10.16 -9.67
N PHE A 314 15.96 -8.90 -9.68
CA PHE A 314 17.31 -8.52 -9.24
C PHE A 314 17.52 -8.85 -7.74
N TYR A 315 16.54 -8.58 -6.89
CA TYR A 315 16.56 -8.97 -5.49
C TYR A 315 16.78 -10.49 -5.33
N LEU A 316 15.94 -11.28 -5.98
CA LEU A 316 15.99 -12.74 -5.89
C LEU A 316 17.26 -13.30 -6.50
N HIS A 317 17.71 -12.79 -7.63
CA HIS A 317 18.98 -13.18 -8.25
C HIS A 317 20.17 -12.92 -7.31
N GLY A 318 20.23 -11.71 -6.73
CA GLY A 318 21.27 -11.37 -5.75
C GLY A 318 21.22 -12.27 -4.52
N ARG A 319 20.00 -12.59 -4.01
CA ARG A 319 19.81 -13.44 -2.85
C ARG A 319 20.18 -14.90 -3.10
N MET A 320 19.68 -15.48 -4.20
CA MET A 320 19.79 -16.91 -4.46
C MET A 320 21.16 -17.29 -5.09
N VAL A 321 21.66 -16.47 -6.00
CA VAL A 321 22.89 -16.77 -6.75
C VAL A 321 24.14 -16.22 -6.06
N ARG A 322 24.05 -15.02 -5.48
CA ARG A 322 25.21 -14.34 -4.86
C ARG A 322 25.20 -14.36 -3.33
N GLY A 323 24.18 -14.95 -2.72
CA GLY A 323 24.04 -15.02 -1.25
C GLY A 323 23.90 -13.66 -0.57
N TRP A 324 23.39 -12.62 -1.28
CA TRP A 324 23.25 -11.28 -0.70
C TRP A 324 22.31 -11.29 0.48
N LYS A 325 22.75 -10.63 1.55
CA LYS A 325 21.99 -10.41 2.79
C LYS A 325 22.19 -8.98 3.28
N GLY A 326 21.33 -8.56 4.18
CA GLY A 326 21.55 -7.35 4.93
C GLY A 326 21.09 -6.07 4.23
N LYS A 327 21.80 -4.95 4.50
CA LYS A 327 21.39 -3.61 4.09
C LYS A 327 21.13 -3.48 2.59
N LYS A 328 21.93 -4.15 1.75
CA LYS A 328 21.78 -4.07 0.27
C LYS A 328 20.41 -4.58 -0.19
N VAL A 329 20.04 -5.78 0.25
CA VAL A 329 18.75 -6.38 -0.14
C VAL A 329 17.57 -5.68 0.52
N ALA A 330 17.75 -5.17 1.73
CA ALA A 330 16.73 -4.35 2.40
C ALA A 330 16.43 -3.06 1.62
N VAL A 331 17.45 -2.37 1.09
CA VAL A 331 17.26 -1.20 0.21
C VAL A 331 16.49 -1.60 -1.06
N VAL A 332 16.88 -2.70 -1.71
CA VAL A 332 16.20 -3.16 -2.93
C VAL A 332 14.72 -3.50 -2.66
N SER A 333 14.39 -4.11 -1.51
CA SER A 333 13.00 -4.40 -1.15
C SER A 333 12.17 -3.12 -0.97
N VAL A 334 12.76 -2.09 -0.36
CA VAL A 334 12.10 -0.79 -0.19
C VAL A 334 11.87 -0.11 -1.54
N VAL A 335 12.88 -0.06 -2.40
CA VAL A 335 12.78 0.51 -3.75
C VAL A 335 11.76 -0.26 -4.61
N GLY A 336 11.72 -1.60 -4.48
CA GLY A 336 10.76 -2.43 -5.19
C GLY A 336 9.32 -2.09 -4.84
N PHE A 337 9.01 -1.88 -3.57
CA PHE A 337 7.64 -1.47 -3.19
C PHE A 337 7.31 -0.03 -3.59
N MET A 338 8.29 0.87 -3.59
CA MET A 338 8.08 2.22 -4.18
C MET A 338 7.69 2.12 -5.66
N ALA A 339 8.31 1.21 -6.41
CA ALA A 339 7.93 0.94 -7.80
C ALA A 339 6.51 0.35 -7.90
N VAL A 340 6.10 -0.56 -6.99
CA VAL A 340 4.71 -1.06 -6.91
C VAL A 340 3.74 0.09 -6.70
N MET A 341 4.00 0.97 -5.73
CA MET A 341 3.13 2.11 -5.43
C MET A 341 3.04 3.07 -6.62
N PHE A 342 4.14 3.28 -7.33
CA PHE A 342 4.13 4.10 -8.54
C PHE A 342 3.36 3.41 -9.68
N THR A 343 3.55 2.11 -9.89
CA THR A 343 2.79 1.32 -10.88
C THR A 343 1.29 1.43 -10.65
N TYR A 344 0.86 1.31 -9.40
CA TYR A 344 -0.56 1.29 -9.09
C TYR A 344 -1.18 2.69 -8.95
N LEU A 345 -0.61 3.54 -8.09
CA LEU A 345 -1.15 4.88 -7.82
C LEU A 345 -0.54 5.95 -8.73
N GLY A 346 0.80 5.96 -8.86
CA GLY A 346 1.52 6.99 -9.60
C GLY A 346 1.12 7.02 -11.07
N VAL A 347 1.07 5.89 -11.73
CA VAL A 347 0.64 5.80 -13.14
C VAL A 347 -0.80 6.27 -13.29
N ASN A 348 -1.72 5.81 -12.43
CA ASN A 348 -3.12 6.21 -12.50
C ASN A 348 -3.35 7.71 -12.26
N MET A 349 -2.51 8.34 -11.42
CA MET A 349 -2.68 9.73 -11.00
C MET A 349 -1.89 10.73 -11.86
N LEU A 350 -0.72 10.34 -12.36
CA LEU A 350 0.23 11.24 -13.01
C LEU A 350 0.36 11.01 -14.52
N LEU A 351 0.09 9.80 -14.99
CA LEU A 351 0.27 9.44 -16.41
C LEU A 351 -1.09 9.09 -17.04
N SER A 352 -1.20 9.37 -18.33
CA SER A 352 -2.36 8.94 -19.14
C SER A 352 -2.00 7.66 -19.89
N GLY A 353 -2.95 6.71 -19.99
CA GLY A 353 -2.73 5.45 -20.71
C GLY A 353 -4.01 4.64 -20.89
N LEU A 354 -3.91 3.50 -21.55
CA LEU A 354 -5.03 2.58 -21.83
C LEU A 354 -5.70 2.06 -20.55
N HIS A 355 -4.96 1.98 -19.45
CA HIS A 355 -5.41 1.51 -18.14
C HIS A 355 -6.03 2.60 -17.26
N SER A 356 -6.35 3.77 -17.81
CA SER A 356 -6.90 4.89 -17.04
C SER A 356 -8.40 4.79 -16.73
N TYR A 357 -9.04 3.64 -16.97
CA TYR A 357 -10.46 3.39 -16.68
C TYR A 357 -10.87 3.57 -15.21
N GLY A 358 -9.94 3.50 -14.28
CA GLY A 358 -10.21 3.72 -12.86
C GLY A 358 -10.33 5.19 -12.47
N SER A 359 -10.26 6.11 -13.42
CA SER A 359 -10.23 7.55 -13.22
C SER A 359 -11.42 8.30 -13.82
N GLN A 360 -12.41 7.56 -14.35
CA GLN A 360 -13.67 8.12 -14.85
C GLN A 360 -14.77 7.99 -13.82
#